data_f76671f9baf5a7585aa13e70bf905e1b
#
_entry.id   f76671f9baf5a7585aa13e70bf905e1b
#
_cell.length_a   1.000
_cell.length_b   1.000
_cell.length_c   1.000
_cell.angle_alpha   90.00
_cell.angle_beta   90.00
_cell.angle_gamma   90.00
#
_symmetry.space_group_name_H-M   'P 1'
#
loop_
_entity.id
_entity.type
_entity.pdbx_description
1 polymer ?
#
loop_
_entity_poly.entity_id
_entity_poly.type
_entity_poly.pdbx_seq_one_letter_code
_entity_poly.pdbx_strand_id
1 'polypeptide(L)' 'MAAEKSQNVQDVFLNHVRKSKTPVTMFLVKGVKLQGVVTWFDNFSLLLRRDGQSQLVYKHSISTIMP' A
#
# COMPACT_ATOMS: atom_id res chain seq x y z
N MET A 1 19.28 -10.69 -3.71
CA MET A 1 18.84 -10.33 -5.08
C MET A 1 17.34 -10.53 -5.24
N ALA A 2 16.82 -11.73 -4.98
CA ALA A 2 15.40 -11.99 -5.13
C ALA A 2 14.55 -11.13 -4.19
N ALA A 3 15.00 -10.97 -2.94
CA ALA A 3 14.29 -10.15 -1.97
C ALA A 3 14.25 -8.68 -2.41
N GLU A 4 15.34 -8.20 -2.99
CA GLU A 4 15.39 -6.83 -3.49
C GLU A 4 14.43 -6.63 -4.65
N LYS A 5 14.35 -7.62 -5.54
CA LYS A 5 13.41 -7.55 -6.65
C LYS A 5 11.97 -7.50 -6.17
N SER A 6 11.65 -8.31 -5.14
CA SER A 6 10.32 -8.32 -4.57
C SER A 6 9.95 -6.96 -3.98
N GLN A 7 10.88 -6.36 -3.24
CA GLN A 7 10.67 -5.04 -2.67
C GLN A 7 10.51 -3.98 -3.76
N ASN A 8 11.34 -4.07 -4.81
CA ASN A 8 11.26 -3.13 -5.90
C ASN A 8 9.94 -3.22 -6.65
N VAL A 9 9.43 -4.43 -6.83
CA VAL A 9 8.13 -4.61 -7.48
C VAL A 9 7.02 -3.98 -6.66
N GLN A 10 7.03 -4.19 -5.35
CA GLN A 10 6.05 -3.58 -4.47
C GLN A 10 6.14 -2.06 -4.51
N ASP A 11 7.35 -1.51 -4.46
CA ASP A 11 7.54 -0.07 -4.48
C ASP A 11 7.15 0.53 -5.83
N VAL A 12 7.40 -0.16 -6.91
CA VAL A 12 6.97 0.29 -8.23
C VAL A 12 5.45 0.36 -8.29
N PHE A 13 4.77 -0.66 -7.79
CA PHE A 13 3.31 -0.68 -7.75
C PHE A 13 2.77 0.47 -6.90
N LEU A 14 3.31 0.64 -5.69
CA LEU A 14 2.87 1.70 -4.79
C LEU A 14 3.11 3.08 -5.39
N ASN A 15 4.26 3.27 -6.02
CA ASN A 15 4.58 4.54 -6.66
C ASN A 15 3.62 4.85 -7.81
N HIS A 16 3.28 3.84 -8.58
CA HIS A 16 2.35 3.97 -9.68
C HIS A 16 0.96 4.40 -9.20
N VAL A 17 0.41 3.70 -8.22
CA VAL A 17 -0.94 4.01 -7.73
C VAL A 17 -0.96 5.35 -6.99
N ARG A 18 0.15 5.72 -6.35
CA ARG A 18 0.26 7.02 -5.70
C ARG A 18 0.21 8.14 -6.73
N LYS A 19 0.97 8.03 -7.80
CA LYS A 19 1.02 9.06 -8.84
C LYS A 19 -0.30 9.18 -9.59
N SER A 20 -0.91 8.06 -9.89
CA SER A 20 -2.18 8.05 -10.64
C SER A 20 -3.38 8.30 -9.76
N LYS A 21 -3.19 8.35 -8.44
CA LYS A 21 -4.26 8.52 -7.46
C LYS A 21 -5.35 7.46 -7.61
N THR A 22 -4.93 6.26 -7.97
CA THR A 22 -5.83 5.13 -8.15
C THR A 22 -6.17 4.52 -6.81
N PRO A 23 -7.44 4.39 -6.45
CA PRO A 23 -7.80 3.71 -5.20
C PRO A 23 -7.38 2.26 -5.23
N VAL A 24 -6.92 1.76 -4.09
CA VAL A 24 -6.50 0.37 -3.96
C VAL A 24 -7.25 -0.29 -2.82
N THR A 25 -7.32 -1.62 -2.88
CA THR A 25 -7.88 -2.43 -1.80
C THR A 25 -6.74 -3.23 -1.19
N MET A 26 -6.62 -3.14 0.13
CA MET A 26 -5.60 -3.85 0.88
C MET A 26 -6.25 -4.83 1.81
N PHE A 27 -5.76 -6.07 1.79
CA PHE A 27 -6.18 -7.09 2.74
C PHE A 27 -5.07 -7.26 3.76
N LEU A 28 -5.43 -7.11 5.02
CA LEU A 28 -4.47 -7.25 6.10
C LEU A 28 -4.42 -8.70 6.56
N VAL A 29 -3.31 -9.09 7.16
CA VAL A 29 -3.12 -10.46 7.63
C VAL A 29 -4.15 -10.86 8.68
N LYS A 30 -4.77 -9.87 9.34
CA LYS A 30 -5.84 -10.11 10.31
C LYS A 30 -7.21 -10.32 9.67
N GLY A 31 -7.30 -10.23 8.36
CA GLY A 31 -8.56 -10.38 7.64
C GLY A 31 -9.32 -9.08 7.42
N VAL A 32 -8.76 -7.96 7.84
CA VAL A 32 -9.38 -6.65 7.63
C VAL A 32 -9.12 -6.18 6.22
N LYS A 33 -10.11 -5.57 5.60
CA LYS A 33 -10.00 -4.99 4.27
C LYS A 33 -10.00 -3.46 4.38
N LEU A 34 -9.03 -2.80 3.75
CA LEU A 34 -8.94 -1.35 3.71
C LEU A 34 -8.94 -0.89 2.26
N GLN A 35 -9.56 0.26 2.01
CA GLN A 35 -9.60 0.85 0.68
C GLN A 35 -9.24 2.32 0.76
N GLY A 36 -8.57 2.82 -0.27
CA GLY A 36 -8.22 4.22 -0.35
C GLY A 36 -7.10 4.47 -1.34
N VAL A 37 -6.58 5.70 -1.31
CA VAL A 37 -5.50 6.13 -2.19
C VAL A 37 -4.22 6.23 -1.38
N VAL A 38 -3.15 5.63 -1.90
CA VAL A 38 -1.83 5.74 -1.28
C VAL A 38 -1.30 7.15 -1.54
N THR A 39 -1.02 7.89 -0.47
CA THR A 39 -0.50 9.26 -0.59
C THR A 39 0.97 9.36 -0.25
N TRP A 40 1.51 8.38 0.46
CA TRP A 40 2.90 8.37 0.88
C TRP A 40 3.28 6.95 1.30
N PHE A 41 4.53 6.59 1.11
CA PHE A 41 5.03 5.32 1.62
C PHE A 41 6.55 5.38 1.82
N ASP A 42 7.04 4.49 2.68
CA ASP A 42 8.47 4.26 2.85
C ASP A 42 8.75 2.75 2.90
N ASN A 43 9.92 2.37 3.41
CA ASN A 43 10.32 0.96 3.44
C ASN A 43 9.43 0.10 4.36
N PHE A 44 8.76 0.71 5.34
CA PHE A 44 8.07 -0.03 6.38
C PHE A 44 6.58 0.23 6.43
N SER A 45 6.13 1.38 5.93
CA SER A 45 4.74 1.79 6.12
C SER A 45 4.26 2.62 4.95
N LEU A 46 2.96 2.87 4.94
CA LEU A 46 2.35 3.73 3.94
C LEU A 46 1.16 4.47 4.55
N LEU A 47 0.79 5.58 3.93
CA LEU A 47 -0.42 6.31 4.29
C LEU A 47 -1.49 6.04 3.24
N LEU A 48 -2.64 5.63 3.72
CA LEU A 48 -3.82 5.37 2.90
C LEU A 48 -4.86 6.42 3.24
N ARG A 49 -5.33 7.13 2.22
CA ARG A 49 -6.30 8.19 2.43
C ARG A 49 -7.65 7.81 1.87
N ARG A 50 -8.68 8.02 2.68
CA ARG A 50 -10.06 7.78 2.26
C ARG A 50 -10.96 8.79 2.96
N ASP A 51 -11.83 9.45 2.20
CA ASP A 51 -12.84 10.38 2.73
C ASP A 51 -12.23 11.47 3.61
N GLY A 52 -11.05 11.97 3.23
CA GLY A 52 -10.39 13.04 3.96
C GLY A 52 -9.62 12.58 5.17
N GLN A 53 -9.60 11.28 5.45
CA GLN A 53 -8.86 10.72 6.58
C GLN A 53 -7.66 9.94 6.08
N SER A 54 -6.53 10.07 6.79
CA SER A 54 -5.32 9.32 6.48
C SER A 54 -5.08 8.26 7.54
N GLN A 55 -4.70 7.08 7.11
CA GLN A 55 -4.44 5.95 7.99
C GLN A 55 -3.06 5.41 7.71
N LEU A 56 -2.26 5.25 8.75
CA LEU A 56 -0.93 4.66 8.64
C LEU A 56 -1.05 3.15 8.67
N VAL A 57 -0.49 2.49 7.67
CA VAL A 57 -0.54 1.04 7.56
C VAL A 57 0.88 0.51 7.44
N TYR A 58 1.22 -0.47 8.28
CA TYR A 58 2.53 -1.11 8.22
C TYR A 58 2.53 -2.18 7.13
N LYS A 59 3.58 -2.17 6.31
CA LYS A 59 3.68 -3.13 5.21
C LYS A 59 3.65 -4.58 5.67
N HIS A 60 4.20 -4.86 6.86
CA HIS A 60 4.13 -6.21 7.44
C HIS A 60 2.72 -6.72 7.63
N SER A 61 1.78 -5.81 7.85
CA SER A 61 0.39 -6.19 8.12
C SER A 61 -0.41 -6.44 6.85
N ILE A 62 0.18 -6.18 5.69
CA ILE A 62 -0.52 -6.28 4.43
C ILE A 62 -0.27 -7.66 3.82
N SER A 63 -1.36 -8.37 3.56
CA SER A 63 -1.31 -9.66 2.88
C SER A 63 -1.35 -9.48 1.36
N THR A 64 -2.25 -8.64 0.89
CA THR A 64 -2.48 -8.45 -0.55
C THR A 64 -2.91 -7.02 -0.81
N ILE A 65 -2.44 -6.43 -1.91
CA ILE A 65 -2.89 -5.13 -2.38
C ILE A 65 -3.39 -5.31 -3.80
N MET A 66 -4.59 -4.80 -4.08
CA MET A 66 -5.16 -4.84 -5.41
C MET A 66 -5.58 -3.44 -5.86
N PRO A 67 -5.42 -3.15 -7.16
CA PRO A 67 -5.87 -1.87 -7.70
C PRO A 67 -7.39 -1.71 -7.65
#